data_aea2275a167ebce0bfcb97978d35a735
#
_entry.id   aea2275a167ebce0bfcb97978d35a735
#
_cell.length_a   1.000
_cell.length_b   1.000
_cell.length_c   1.000
_cell.angle_alpha   90.00
_cell.angle_beta   90.00
_cell.angle_gamma   90.00
#
_symmetry.space_group_name_H-M   'P 1'
#
loop_
_entity.id
_entity.type
_entity.pdbx_description
1 polymer ?
#
loop_
_entity_poly.entity_id
_entity_poly.type
_entity_poly.pdbx_seq_one_letter_code
_entity_poly.pdbx_strand_id
1 'polypeptide(L)'
;MAATLTVQDHLVHFYHLHALDWVSPVEALAADPIATANLQNTVLNTYKLPFRAPGASVTEAYEHDFPAATPQYFNEIKEKVKAIVESGQLGIFSANWWDHPDYKLLPPEVHLMAVAHYLEMLDKQRELVTPHVIFGGKNPHPHYVVGGMPCAISLEDGNAPVNTARLSIVDRAINMGRSLANNYYLPDLLAI
;
A
#
# COMPACT_ATOMS: atom_id res chain seq x y z
N MET A 1 -9.05 11.65 -10.06
CA MET A 1 -9.91 11.33 -8.92
C MET A 1 -10.44 9.89 -8.98
N ALA A 2 -11.24 9.49 -9.97
CA ALA A 2 -11.76 8.12 -10.04
C ALA A 2 -10.66 7.05 -9.97
N ALA A 3 -9.57 7.21 -10.70
CA ALA A 3 -8.45 6.27 -10.69
C ALA A 3 -7.76 6.17 -9.32
N THR A 4 -7.52 7.29 -8.64
CA THR A 4 -6.91 7.27 -7.30
C THR A 4 -7.85 6.69 -6.25
N LEU A 5 -9.16 6.93 -6.36
CA LEU A 5 -10.17 6.31 -5.51
C LEU A 5 -10.18 4.79 -5.71
N THR A 6 -10.22 4.33 -6.96
CA THR A 6 -10.19 2.89 -7.26
C THR A 6 -8.94 2.22 -6.70
N VAL A 7 -7.76 2.81 -6.89
CA VAL A 7 -6.51 2.26 -6.33
C VAL A 7 -6.57 2.19 -4.81
N GLN A 8 -7.01 3.26 -4.15
CA GLN A 8 -7.16 3.28 -2.69
C GLN A 8 -8.12 2.18 -2.21
N ASP A 9 -9.30 2.07 -2.82
CA ASP A 9 -10.32 1.11 -2.42
C ASP A 9 -9.83 -0.33 -2.56
N HIS A 10 -9.13 -0.65 -3.66
CA HIS A 10 -8.55 -1.98 -3.84
C HIS A 10 -7.43 -2.27 -2.84
N LEU A 11 -6.55 -1.32 -2.55
CA LEU A 11 -5.49 -1.50 -1.55
C LEU A 11 -6.06 -1.71 -0.15
N VAL A 12 -7.04 -0.90 0.25
CA VAL A 12 -7.71 -1.04 1.56
C VAL A 12 -8.44 -2.37 1.64
N HIS A 13 -9.21 -2.73 0.61
CA HIS A 13 -9.95 -3.99 0.59
C HIS A 13 -9.02 -5.20 0.70
N PHE A 14 -7.93 -5.21 -0.07
CA PHE A 14 -6.99 -6.33 -0.05
C PHE A 14 -6.20 -6.41 1.26
N TYR A 15 -5.46 -5.36 1.61
CA TYR A 15 -4.53 -5.42 2.74
C TYR A 15 -5.21 -5.34 4.10
N HIS A 16 -6.30 -4.56 4.23
CA HIS A 16 -6.90 -4.28 5.53
C HIS A 16 -8.20 -5.06 5.81
N LEU A 17 -8.66 -5.84 4.83
CA LEU A 17 -9.81 -6.73 4.99
C LEU A 17 -9.46 -8.15 4.57
N HIS A 18 -9.20 -8.39 3.29
CA HIS A 18 -9.05 -9.73 2.75
C HIS A 18 -7.76 -10.45 3.20
N ALA A 19 -6.61 -9.76 3.18
CA ALA A 19 -5.33 -10.36 3.56
C ALA A 19 -5.29 -10.83 5.03
N LEU A 20 -6.15 -10.29 5.89
CA LEU A 20 -6.25 -10.70 7.29
C LEU A 20 -6.69 -12.16 7.48
N ASP A 21 -7.37 -12.73 6.48
CA ASP A 21 -7.78 -14.13 6.49
C ASP A 21 -6.63 -15.08 6.17
N TRP A 22 -5.60 -14.62 5.48
CA TRP A 22 -4.49 -15.42 4.96
C TRP A 22 -3.17 -15.21 5.67
N VAL A 23 -2.97 -14.02 6.25
CA VAL A 23 -1.71 -13.61 6.86
C VAL A 23 -1.70 -13.90 8.34
N SER A 24 -0.76 -14.77 8.75
CA SER A 24 -0.55 -15.13 10.15
C SER A 24 0.55 -14.28 10.78
N PRO A 25 0.22 -13.42 11.75
CA PRO A 25 1.24 -12.73 12.54
C PRO A 25 2.04 -13.68 13.43
N VAL A 26 1.47 -14.82 13.81
CA VAL A 26 2.15 -15.82 14.62
C VAL A 26 3.20 -16.58 13.80
N GLU A 27 2.83 -17.02 12.59
CA GLU A 27 3.77 -17.68 11.69
C GLU A 27 4.89 -16.73 11.23
N ALA A 28 4.60 -15.43 11.08
CA ALA A 28 5.61 -14.43 10.75
C ALA A 28 6.78 -14.37 11.77
N LEU A 29 6.55 -14.79 13.02
CA LEU A 29 7.60 -14.85 14.03
C LEU A 29 8.64 -15.95 13.77
N ALA A 30 8.30 -16.97 12.99
CA ALA A 30 9.24 -18.02 12.59
C ALA A 30 10.10 -17.61 11.38
N ALA A 31 9.76 -16.53 10.69
CA ALA A 31 10.46 -16.09 9.49
C ALA A 31 11.92 -15.68 9.76
N ASP A 32 12.80 -15.98 8.79
CA ASP A 32 14.14 -15.43 8.75
C ASP A 32 14.13 -14.07 8.02
N PRO A 33 14.53 -12.96 8.69
CA PRO A 33 14.59 -11.64 8.06
C PRO A 33 15.48 -11.55 6.82
N ILE A 34 16.55 -12.34 6.77
CA ILE A 34 17.44 -12.39 5.59
C ILE A 34 16.74 -13.05 4.41
N ALA A 35 16.10 -14.19 4.66
CA ALA A 35 15.34 -14.90 3.64
C ALA A 35 14.14 -14.06 3.16
N THR A 36 13.45 -13.37 4.07
CA THR A 36 12.35 -12.46 3.74
C THR A 36 12.80 -11.30 2.85
N ALA A 37 13.94 -10.67 3.18
CA ALA A 37 14.51 -9.59 2.36
C ALA A 37 14.87 -10.08 0.95
N ASN A 38 15.47 -11.27 0.84
CA ASN A 38 15.80 -11.87 -0.44
C ASN A 38 14.56 -12.22 -1.26
N LEU A 39 13.51 -12.74 -0.60
CA LEU A 39 12.22 -13.03 -1.23
C LEU A 39 11.61 -11.75 -1.82
N GLN A 40 11.48 -10.69 -1.03
CA GLN A 40 10.92 -9.43 -1.53
C GLN A 40 11.74 -8.84 -2.67
N ASN A 41 13.06 -8.83 -2.58
CA ASN A 41 13.91 -8.38 -3.67
C ASN A 41 13.74 -9.23 -4.94
N THR A 42 13.55 -10.53 -4.79
CA THR A 42 13.27 -11.44 -5.91
C THR A 42 11.93 -11.11 -6.54
N VAL A 43 10.89 -10.93 -5.74
CA VAL A 43 9.54 -10.53 -6.21
C VAL A 43 9.60 -9.20 -6.96
N LEU A 44 10.20 -8.16 -6.36
CA LEU A 44 10.36 -6.85 -6.99
C LEU A 44 11.12 -6.90 -8.32
N ASN A 45 12.13 -7.75 -8.43
CA ASN A 45 12.90 -7.91 -9.66
C ASN A 45 12.18 -8.73 -10.73
N THR A 46 11.40 -9.74 -10.33
CA THR A 46 10.70 -10.65 -11.23
C THR A 46 9.43 -10.00 -11.80
N TYR A 47 8.67 -9.31 -10.96
CA TYR A 47 7.38 -8.69 -11.32
C TYR A 47 7.50 -7.21 -11.64
N LYS A 48 8.68 -6.72 -12.02
CA LYS A 48 8.82 -5.40 -12.64
C LYS A 48 8.01 -5.37 -13.93
N LEU A 49 6.71 -5.18 -13.78
CA LEU A 49 5.83 -5.02 -14.93
C LEU A 49 6.26 -3.76 -15.68
N PRO A 50 6.62 -3.89 -16.97
CA PRO A 50 6.98 -2.76 -17.80
C PRO A 50 5.70 -2.02 -18.21
N PHE A 51 4.89 -1.59 -17.26
CA PHE A 51 3.77 -0.73 -17.56
C PHE A 51 4.27 0.70 -17.72
N ARG A 52 4.99 0.91 -18.81
CA ARG A 52 5.24 2.26 -19.32
C ARG A 52 4.04 2.66 -20.15
N ALA A 53 3.24 3.59 -19.65
CA ALA A 53 2.42 4.38 -20.56
C ALA A 53 3.37 4.97 -21.62
N PRO A 54 3.02 4.95 -22.90
CA PRO A 54 3.85 5.57 -23.93
C PRO A 54 4.15 7.02 -23.56
N GLY A 55 5.43 7.37 -23.44
CA GLY A 55 5.86 8.74 -23.13
C GLY A 55 6.03 9.08 -21.63
N ALA A 56 5.70 8.19 -20.69
CA ALA A 56 6.02 8.42 -19.30
C ALA A 56 7.45 7.97 -19.00
N SER A 57 8.34 8.90 -18.68
CA SER A 57 9.54 8.57 -17.95
C SER A 57 9.11 8.21 -16.53
N VAL A 58 9.06 6.93 -16.21
CA VAL A 58 9.07 6.51 -14.82
C VAL A 58 10.43 6.90 -14.30
N THR A 59 10.49 8.03 -13.64
CA THR A 59 11.69 8.41 -12.92
C THR A 59 11.85 7.44 -11.76
N GLU A 60 13.02 6.85 -11.61
CA GLU A 60 13.42 6.01 -10.48
C GLU A 60 13.17 6.68 -9.12
N ALA A 61 12.84 7.98 -9.12
CA ALA A 61 12.59 8.80 -7.95
C ALA A 61 11.47 8.28 -7.02
N TYR A 62 10.49 7.54 -7.55
CA TYR A 62 9.38 7.03 -6.74
C TYR A 62 9.63 5.65 -6.13
N GLU A 63 10.66 4.94 -6.55
CA GLU A 63 11.08 3.68 -5.92
C GLU A 63 11.64 3.90 -4.51
N HIS A 64 12.08 5.12 -4.21
CA HIS A 64 12.65 5.50 -2.90
C HIS A 64 11.61 5.84 -1.82
N ASP A 65 10.33 5.88 -2.16
CA ASP A 65 9.25 6.16 -1.20
C ASP A 65 8.88 4.93 -0.34
N PHE A 66 9.48 3.78 -0.61
CA PHE A 66 9.28 2.55 0.14
C PHE A 66 10.53 2.17 0.92
N PRO A 67 10.37 1.53 2.08
CA PRO A 67 11.50 0.99 2.82
C PRO A 67 12.29 0.01 1.95
N ALA A 68 13.61 0.12 2.00
CA ALA A 68 14.46 -0.85 1.34
C ALA A 68 14.20 -2.24 1.95
N ALA A 69 14.07 -3.25 1.09
CA ALA A 69 13.91 -4.64 1.51
C ALA A 69 15.25 -5.17 2.07
N THR A 70 15.53 -4.82 3.33
CA THR A 70 16.74 -5.20 4.05
C THR A 70 16.41 -6.14 5.21
N PRO A 71 17.37 -7.00 5.62
CA PRO A 71 17.20 -7.83 6.82
C PRO A 71 16.91 -7.01 8.07
N GLN A 72 17.50 -5.82 8.20
CA GLN A 72 17.25 -4.94 9.33
C GLN A 72 15.78 -4.48 9.36
N TYR A 73 15.24 -4.05 8.23
CA TYR A 73 13.83 -3.64 8.12
C TYR A 73 12.90 -4.77 8.56
N PHE A 74 13.09 -5.97 8.03
CA PHE A 74 12.25 -7.13 8.40
C PHE A 74 12.43 -7.56 9.84
N ASN A 75 13.61 -7.40 10.43
CA ASN A 75 13.80 -7.63 11.85
C ASN A 75 13.01 -6.61 12.70
N GLU A 76 12.99 -5.34 12.33
CA GLU A 76 12.19 -4.31 13.01
C GLU A 76 10.69 -4.60 12.91
N ILE A 77 10.21 -5.06 11.75
CA ILE A 77 8.81 -5.50 11.59
C ILE A 77 8.53 -6.70 12.47
N LYS A 78 9.41 -7.70 12.49
CA LYS A 78 9.27 -8.90 13.32
C LYS A 78 9.19 -8.56 14.82
N GLU A 79 9.99 -7.63 15.31
CA GLU A 79 9.91 -7.17 16.71
C GLU A 79 8.58 -6.45 17.01
N LYS A 80 8.04 -5.67 16.08
CA LYS A 80 6.70 -5.07 16.23
C LYS A 80 5.61 -6.14 16.29
N VAL A 81 5.66 -7.13 15.41
CA VAL A 81 4.72 -8.28 15.39
C VAL A 81 4.81 -9.06 16.69
N LYS A 82 6.03 -9.32 17.17
CA LYS A 82 6.25 -10.01 18.45
C LYS A 82 5.59 -9.29 19.61
N ALA A 83 5.75 -7.98 19.70
CA ALA A 83 5.10 -7.18 20.75
C ALA A 83 3.57 -7.27 20.70
N ILE A 84 2.97 -7.31 19.50
CA ILE A 84 1.53 -7.50 19.32
C ILE A 84 1.09 -8.88 19.78
N VAL A 85 1.78 -9.94 19.36
CA VAL A 85 1.46 -11.32 19.72
C VAL A 85 1.61 -11.55 21.22
N GLU A 86 2.71 -11.09 21.83
CA GLU A 86 2.98 -11.23 23.27
C GLU A 86 1.99 -10.44 24.13
N SER A 87 1.40 -9.36 23.61
CA SER A 87 0.35 -8.63 24.32
C SER A 87 -0.96 -9.40 24.42
N GLY A 88 -1.14 -10.47 23.66
CA GLY A 88 -2.39 -11.22 23.54
C GLY A 88 -3.51 -10.46 22.82
N GLN A 89 -3.22 -9.27 22.30
CA GLN A 89 -4.20 -8.42 21.62
C GLN A 89 -3.94 -8.44 20.12
N LEU A 90 -4.31 -9.53 19.46
CA LEU A 90 -4.15 -9.69 18.02
C LEU A 90 -5.01 -8.70 17.19
N GLY A 91 -5.95 -7.98 17.84
CA GLY A 91 -6.77 -6.97 17.19
C GLY A 91 -7.55 -7.57 16.00
N ILE A 92 -7.33 -6.99 14.84
CA ILE A 92 -7.98 -7.42 13.58
C ILE A 92 -7.56 -8.83 13.12
N PHE A 93 -6.44 -9.36 13.59
CA PHE A 93 -6.02 -10.73 13.31
C PHE A 93 -6.61 -11.77 14.28
N SER A 94 -7.45 -11.37 15.22
CA SER A 94 -8.02 -12.26 16.24
C SER A 94 -9.04 -13.26 15.70
N ALA A 95 -9.54 -13.09 14.48
CA ALA A 95 -10.42 -14.03 13.80
C ALA A 95 -9.77 -15.41 13.58
N ASN A 96 -8.44 -15.43 13.47
CA ASN A 96 -7.63 -16.65 13.45
C ASN A 96 -7.92 -17.62 12.27
N TRP A 97 -8.45 -17.11 11.16
CA TRP A 97 -8.74 -17.92 9.97
C TRP A 97 -7.45 -18.57 9.42
N TRP A 98 -6.34 -17.86 9.50
CA TRP A 98 -5.02 -18.32 9.08
C TRP A 98 -4.52 -19.56 9.85
N ASP A 99 -5.11 -19.92 11.00
CA ASP A 99 -4.77 -21.16 11.74
C ASP A 99 -5.49 -22.40 11.19
N HIS A 100 -6.48 -22.22 10.33
CA HIS A 100 -7.16 -23.33 9.69
C HIS A 100 -6.20 -24.10 8.75
N PRO A 101 -6.19 -25.44 8.77
CA PRO A 101 -5.25 -26.25 7.96
C PRO A 101 -5.25 -25.91 6.46
N ASP A 102 -6.41 -25.58 5.91
CA ASP A 102 -6.55 -25.26 4.49
C ASP A 102 -5.92 -23.91 4.10
N TYR A 103 -5.61 -23.06 5.08
CA TYR A 103 -5.01 -21.74 4.88
C TYR A 103 -3.51 -21.70 5.23
N LYS A 104 -2.96 -22.78 5.79
CA LYS A 104 -1.51 -22.89 6.14
C LYS A 104 -0.64 -23.22 4.93
N LEU A 105 -0.78 -22.44 3.86
CA LEU A 105 -0.08 -22.72 2.60
C LEU A 105 1.17 -21.86 2.40
N LEU A 106 1.29 -20.78 3.15
CA LEU A 106 2.37 -19.81 2.95
C LEU A 106 3.54 -20.08 3.90
N PRO A 107 4.80 -19.96 3.44
CA PRO A 107 5.96 -20.02 4.32
C PRO A 107 6.04 -18.78 5.23
N PRO A 108 6.72 -18.90 6.39
CA PRO A 108 6.84 -17.80 7.37
C PRO A 108 7.33 -16.49 6.78
N GLU A 109 8.24 -16.55 5.81
CA GLU A 109 8.80 -15.36 5.14
C GLU A 109 7.73 -14.58 4.36
N VAL A 110 6.77 -15.28 3.75
CA VAL A 110 5.65 -14.63 3.06
C VAL A 110 4.72 -13.95 4.08
N HIS A 111 4.49 -14.56 5.23
CA HIS A 111 3.70 -13.92 6.29
C HIS A 111 4.37 -12.65 6.82
N LEU A 112 5.69 -12.69 7.07
CA LEU A 112 6.41 -11.50 7.52
C LEU A 112 6.43 -10.40 6.46
N MET A 113 6.63 -10.75 5.19
CA MET A 113 6.57 -9.83 4.06
C MET A 113 5.17 -9.20 3.94
N ALA A 114 4.11 -10.01 4.02
CA ALA A 114 2.74 -9.53 3.92
C ALA A 114 2.34 -8.60 5.08
N VAL A 115 2.79 -8.88 6.31
CA VAL A 115 2.59 -7.95 7.44
C VAL A 115 3.34 -6.64 7.21
N ALA A 116 4.55 -6.67 6.66
CA ALA A 116 5.27 -5.46 6.31
C ALA A 116 4.49 -4.64 5.29
N HIS A 117 3.98 -5.27 4.22
CA HIS A 117 3.16 -4.61 3.22
C HIS A 117 1.85 -4.05 3.79
N TYR A 118 1.20 -4.78 4.71
CA TYR A 118 0.04 -4.27 5.43
C TYR A 118 0.33 -2.95 6.15
N LEU A 119 1.44 -2.87 6.87
CA LEU A 119 1.85 -1.65 7.60
C LEU A 119 2.18 -0.51 6.63
N GLU A 120 2.88 -0.80 5.53
CA GLU A 120 3.17 0.19 4.50
C GLU A 120 1.89 0.76 3.88
N MET A 121 0.91 -0.09 3.58
CA MET A 121 -0.35 0.35 2.99
C MET A 121 -1.18 1.21 3.95
N LEU A 122 -1.11 0.98 5.26
CA LEU A 122 -1.72 1.87 6.26
C LEU A 122 -1.18 3.30 6.17
N ASP A 123 0.10 3.44 5.91
CA ASP A 123 0.74 4.75 5.79
C ASP A 123 0.49 5.38 4.41
N LYS A 124 0.73 4.63 3.34
CA LYS A 124 0.65 5.12 1.96
C LYS A 124 -0.76 5.48 1.49
N GLN A 125 -1.80 4.82 1.99
CA GLN A 125 -3.19 5.22 1.67
C GLN A 125 -3.46 6.69 2.02
N ARG A 126 -2.80 7.26 3.02
CA ARG A 126 -2.95 8.66 3.43
C ARG A 126 -2.46 9.62 2.36
N GLU A 127 -1.44 9.25 1.62
CA GLU A 127 -0.95 10.04 0.49
C GLU A 127 -1.87 9.90 -0.73
N LEU A 128 -2.38 8.69 -0.99
CA LEU A 128 -3.29 8.40 -2.10
C LEU A 128 -4.59 9.19 -2.07
N VAL A 129 -5.07 9.57 -0.88
CA VAL A 129 -6.31 10.34 -0.75
C VAL A 129 -6.12 11.85 -0.98
N THR A 130 -4.89 12.33 -1.02
CA THR A 130 -4.60 13.76 -1.18
C THR A 130 -5.20 14.37 -2.45
N PRO A 131 -5.18 13.72 -3.63
CA PRO A 131 -5.88 14.22 -4.82
C PRO A 131 -7.38 14.41 -4.61
N HIS A 132 -8.03 13.58 -3.78
CA HIS A 132 -9.45 13.71 -3.47
C HIS A 132 -9.74 15.01 -2.71
N VAL A 133 -8.85 15.38 -1.78
CA VAL A 133 -8.97 16.63 -1.02
C VAL A 133 -8.70 17.83 -1.93
N ILE A 134 -7.67 17.75 -2.79
CA ILE A 134 -7.31 18.84 -3.71
C ILE A 134 -8.44 19.13 -4.69
N PHE A 135 -9.02 18.10 -5.32
CA PHE A 135 -10.01 18.26 -6.37
C PHE A 135 -11.46 18.17 -5.90
N GLY A 136 -11.71 17.52 -4.77
CA GLY A 136 -13.04 17.25 -4.28
C GLY A 136 -13.32 17.79 -2.87
N GLY A 137 -12.37 18.49 -2.27
CA GLY A 137 -12.51 19.17 -0.98
C GLY A 137 -12.49 18.26 0.25
N LYS A 138 -12.66 16.96 0.08
CA LYS A 138 -12.67 15.99 1.18
C LYS A 138 -12.36 14.56 0.75
N ASN A 139 -12.08 13.69 1.71
CA ASN A 139 -12.06 12.25 1.60
C ASN A 139 -12.75 11.65 2.87
N PRO A 140 -13.54 10.56 2.79
CA PRO A 140 -14.03 9.91 1.58
C PRO A 140 -15.16 10.71 0.89
N HIS A 141 -15.62 10.19 -0.23
CA HIS A 141 -16.70 10.78 -1.04
C HIS A 141 -16.41 12.22 -1.50
N PRO A 142 -15.34 12.43 -2.27
CA PRO A 142 -14.98 13.77 -2.76
C PRO A 142 -16.10 14.37 -3.61
N HIS A 143 -16.33 15.68 -3.47
CA HIS A 143 -17.32 16.41 -4.25
C HIS A 143 -16.73 16.83 -5.59
N TYR A 144 -17.10 16.15 -6.66
CA TYR A 144 -16.67 16.47 -8.03
C TYR A 144 -17.82 16.62 -9.01
N VAL A 145 -19.04 16.64 -8.50
CA VAL A 145 -20.26 16.85 -9.30
C VAL A 145 -20.72 18.30 -9.15
N VAL A 146 -21.21 18.88 -10.24
CA VAL A 146 -21.81 20.23 -10.25
C VAL A 146 -22.94 20.29 -9.22
N GLY A 147 -22.87 21.28 -8.31
CA GLY A 147 -23.80 21.40 -7.18
C GLY A 147 -23.28 20.90 -5.82
N GLY A 148 -22.12 20.25 -5.79
CA GLY A 148 -21.35 20.00 -4.57
C GLY A 148 -20.52 21.22 -4.15
N MET A 149 -19.54 21.02 -3.26
CA MET A 149 -18.52 22.04 -3.00
C MET A 149 -17.85 22.42 -4.32
N PRO A 150 -17.57 23.72 -4.56
CA PRO A 150 -16.83 24.11 -5.74
C PRO A 150 -15.51 23.36 -5.77
N CYS A 151 -15.35 22.48 -6.73
CA CYS A 151 -14.06 21.85 -6.96
C CYS A 151 -13.07 22.97 -7.28
N ALA A 152 -11.96 22.99 -6.59
CA ALA A 152 -10.86 23.91 -6.87
C ALA A 152 -10.15 23.56 -8.20
N ILE A 153 -10.93 23.42 -9.27
CA ILE A 153 -10.44 23.14 -10.63
C ILE A 153 -10.45 24.45 -11.40
N SER A 154 -9.85 25.48 -10.84
CA SER A 154 -9.67 26.73 -11.53
C SER A 154 -8.20 27.14 -11.48
N LEU A 155 -7.67 27.53 -12.62
CA LEU A 155 -6.34 28.14 -12.70
C LEU A 155 -6.39 29.64 -12.33
N GLU A 156 -7.59 30.21 -12.29
CA GLU A 156 -7.82 31.66 -12.20
C GLU A 156 -8.42 32.09 -10.85
N ASP A 157 -9.03 31.15 -10.10
CA ASP A 157 -9.62 31.46 -8.80
C ASP A 157 -8.55 31.62 -7.73
N GLY A 158 -8.39 32.84 -7.21
CA GLY A 158 -7.41 33.15 -6.16
C GLY A 158 -7.64 32.44 -4.82
N ASN A 159 -8.85 31.92 -4.54
CA ASN A 159 -9.17 31.28 -3.29
C ASN A 159 -8.85 29.77 -3.26
N ALA A 160 -8.86 29.13 -4.42
CA ALA A 160 -8.58 27.70 -4.53
C ALA A 160 -7.86 27.33 -5.83
N PRO A 161 -6.72 27.95 -6.15
CA PRO A 161 -6.06 27.72 -7.43
C PRO A 161 -5.48 26.31 -7.50
N VAL A 162 -5.68 25.65 -8.64
CA VAL A 162 -4.84 24.51 -9.03
C VAL A 162 -3.52 25.12 -9.49
N ASN A 163 -2.53 25.03 -8.63
CA ASN A 163 -1.19 25.54 -8.89
C ASN A 163 -0.17 24.40 -9.05
N THR A 164 1.05 24.76 -9.44
CA THR A 164 2.12 23.77 -9.63
C THR A 164 2.39 22.92 -8.41
N ALA A 165 2.32 23.49 -7.20
CA ALA A 165 2.55 22.73 -5.97
C ALA A 165 1.47 21.65 -5.76
N ARG A 166 0.19 21.98 -5.96
CA ARG A 166 -0.92 21.03 -5.88
C ARG A 166 -0.82 19.95 -6.96
N LEU A 167 -0.46 20.33 -8.19
CA LEU A 167 -0.25 19.38 -9.27
C LEU A 167 0.92 18.44 -8.99
N SER A 168 2.00 18.90 -8.39
CA SER A 168 3.12 18.04 -7.98
C SER A 168 2.70 17.01 -6.92
N ILE A 169 1.85 17.41 -5.96
CA ILE A 169 1.30 16.47 -4.97
C ILE A 169 0.44 15.40 -5.65
N VAL A 170 -0.40 15.81 -6.60
CA VAL A 170 -1.24 14.87 -7.36
C VAL A 170 -0.41 13.91 -8.20
N ASP A 171 0.61 14.42 -8.89
CA ASP A 171 1.53 13.63 -9.70
C ASP A 171 2.26 12.59 -8.83
N ARG A 172 2.79 13.02 -7.68
CA ARG A 172 3.41 12.12 -6.70
C ARG A 172 2.44 11.01 -6.25
N ALA A 173 1.22 11.36 -5.87
CA ALA A 173 0.22 10.38 -5.43
C ALA A 173 -0.13 9.38 -6.53
N ILE A 174 -0.26 9.81 -7.78
CA ILE A 174 -0.52 8.92 -8.91
C ILE A 174 0.65 7.97 -9.14
N ASN A 175 1.88 8.47 -9.15
CA ASN A 175 3.06 7.63 -9.38
C ASN A 175 3.28 6.64 -8.23
N MET A 176 3.07 7.06 -6.98
CA MET A 176 3.09 6.18 -5.84
C MET A 176 2.01 5.10 -5.95
N GLY A 177 0.77 5.45 -6.30
CA GLY A 177 -0.30 4.49 -6.51
C GLY A 177 0.02 3.45 -7.58
N ARG A 178 0.67 3.86 -8.67
CA ARG A 178 1.16 2.94 -9.71
C ARG A 178 2.24 2.01 -9.20
N SER A 179 3.17 2.52 -8.42
CA SER A 179 4.24 1.71 -7.81
C SER A 179 3.67 0.70 -6.82
N LEU A 180 2.73 1.12 -5.96
CA LEU A 180 2.02 0.23 -5.04
C LEU A 180 1.29 -0.90 -5.78
N ALA A 181 0.53 -0.54 -6.81
CA ALA A 181 -0.24 -1.53 -7.57
C ALA A 181 0.65 -2.55 -8.28
N ASN A 182 1.75 -2.11 -8.89
CA ASN A 182 2.59 -2.98 -9.71
C ASN A 182 3.62 -3.77 -8.91
N ASN A 183 4.22 -3.16 -7.88
CA ASN A 183 5.35 -3.74 -7.18
C ASN A 183 4.94 -4.51 -5.91
N TYR A 184 3.76 -4.23 -5.36
CA TYR A 184 3.27 -4.85 -4.12
C TYR A 184 1.93 -5.55 -4.32
N TYR A 185 0.89 -4.80 -4.67
CA TYR A 185 -0.47 -5.34 -4.73
C TYR A 185 -0.62 -6.51 -5.70
N LEU A 186 -0.16 -6.35 -6.92
CA LEU A 186 -0.30 -7.41 -7.93
C LEU A 186 0.51 -8.66 -7.61
N PRO A 187 1.81 -8.57 -7.21
CA PRO A 187 2.54 -9.74 -6.74
C PRO A 187 1.91 -10.43 -5.54
N ASP A 188 1.47 -9.68 -4.54
CA ASP A 188 0.84 -10.23 -3.34
C ASP A 188 -0.49 -10.92 -3.68
N LEU A 189 -1.32 -10.31 -4.53
CA LEU A 189 -2.58 -10.89 -4.99
C LEU A 189 -2.38 -12.19 -5.75
N LEU A 190 -1.31 -12.31 -6.52
CA LEU A 190 -0.98 -13.53 -7.28
C LEU A 190 -0.33 -14.62 -6.42
N ALA A 191 0.18 -14.27 -5.24
CA ALA A 191 0.79 -15.21 -4.30
C ALA A 191 -0.23 -15.93 -3.41
N ILE A 192 -1.42 -15.38 -3.24
CA ILE A 192 -2.55 -15.92 -2.50
C ILE A 192 -3.48 -16.69 -3.45
#